data_7056b83a45cc4e0c00fffcce9a0e3b09
#
_entry.id   7056b83a45cc4e0c00fffcce9a0e3b09
#
_cell.length_a   1.000
_cell.length_b   1.000
_cell.length_c   1.000
_cell.angle_alpha   90.00
_cell.angle_beta   90.00
_cell.angle_gamma   90.00
#
_symmetry.space_group_name_H-M   'P 1'
#
loop_
_entity.id
_entity.type
_entity.pdbx_description
1 polymer ?
#
loop_
_entity_poly.entity_id
_entity_poly.type
_entity_poly.pdbx_seq_one_letter_code
_entity_poly.pdbx_strand_id
1 'polypeptide(L)'
;MSEKSASSAPHRLIVIEGPIGVGKTSLARRLARSFGSELILEQADENPFLERFYRNPRAAALQAQLFFLFQRTRQLEDIRQHDLFDTVRVADYLIEKDRLFARLTLDDEEYALYDQIYTRLAVDAPVPDLVIYLQAPVDTLLERIERRGIRYEQHMDRVYLEKLQEAYARFFHEYAASPLLIVNAAQADFVSNEQDYTQLLEQITRIRRGRHFYNPLKSTL
;
A
#
# COMPACT_ATOMS: atom_id res chain seq x y z
N MET A 1 20.89 -31.87 -2.65
CA MET A 1 20.19 -30.93 -1.73
C MET A 1 20.92 -29.62 -1.83
N SER A 2 20.41 -28.70 -2.62
CA SER A 2 21.04 -27.40 -2.85
C SER A 2 20.34 -26.41 -1.92
N GLU A 3 21.03 -25.98 -0.88
CA GLU A 3 20.61 -24.87 -0.04
C GLU A 3 20.52 -23.62 -0.93
N LYS A 4 19.31 -23.18 -1.25
CA LYS A 4 19.09 -21.86 -1.79
C LYS A 4 19.52 -20.87 -0.70
N SER A 5 20.69 -20.27 -0.86
CA SER A 5 21.13 -19.11 -0.10
C SER A 5 20.00 -18.10 -0.10
N ALA A 6 19.36 -17.92 1.05
CA ALA A 6 18.43 -16.82 1.26
C ALA A 6 19.25 -15.53 1.09
N SER A 7 19.06 -14.85 -0.03
CA SER A 7 19.64 -13.51 -0.23
C SER A 7 19.09 -12.63 0.88
N SER A 8 19.96 -12.17 1.78
CA SER A 8 19.57 -11.24 2.83
C SER A 8 18.87 -10.05 2.19
N ALA A 9 17.64 -9.79 2.56
CA ALA A 9 16.89 -8.67 2.03
C ALA A 9 17.66 -7.37 2.35
N PRO A 10 17.81 -6.47 1.40
CA PRO A 10 18.57 -5.23 1.59
C PRO A 10 17.84 -4.21 2.46
N HIS A 11 16.61 -4.48 2.82
CA HIS A 11 15.71 -3.60 3.56
C HIS A 11 15.01 -4.39 4.68
N ARG A 12 14.83 -3.77 5.85
CA ARG A 12 14.11 -4.36 6.98
C ARG A 12 12.61 -4.17 6.87
N LEU A 13 12.17 -2.99 6.43
CA LEU A 13 10.76 -2.68 6.20
C LEU A 13 10.56 -2.18 4.76
N ILE A 14 9.84 -2.98 3.97
CA ILE A 14 9.40 -2.62 2.61
C ILE A 14 7.91 -2.38 2.65
N VAL A 15 7.47 -1.23 2.18
CA VAL A 15 6.04 -0.90 2.08
C VAL A 15 5.63 -0.81 0.62
N ILE A 16 4.54 -1.48 0.26
CA ILE A 16 3.90 -1.35 -1.05
C ILE A 16 2.67 -0.48 -0.91
N GLU A 17 2.60 0.59 -1.68
CA GLU A 17 1.50 1.54 -1.63
C GLU A 17 0.95 1.86 -3.03
N GLY A 18 -0.27 2.40 -3.10
CA GLY A 18 -0.95 2.78 -4.34
C GLY A 18 -2.47 2.61 -4.26
N PRO A 19 -3.21 3.04 -5.29
CA PRO A 19 -4.67 3.03 -5.27
C PRO A 19 -5.28 1.62 -5.16
N ILE A 20 -6.56 1.59 -4.84
CA ILE A 20 -7.35 0.35 -4.76
C ILE A 20 -7.32 -0.35 -6.14
N GLY A 21 -7.17 -1.67 -6.16
CA GLY A 21 -7.09 -2.44 -7.40
C GLY A 21 -5.71 -2.50 -8.08
N VAL A 22 -4.70 -1.74 -7.62
CA VAL A 22 -3.40 -1.70 -8.28
C VAL A 22 -2.55 -2.97 -8.11
N GLY A 23 -2.83 -3.82 -7.09
CA GLY A 23 -2.16 -5.09 -6.86
C GLY A 23 -1.19 -5.13 -5.67
N LYS A 24 -1.29 -4.18 -4.73
CA LYS A 24 -0.44 -4.09 -3.52
C LYS A 24 -0.28 -5.42 -2.79
N THR A 25 -1.38 -5.98 -2.33
CA THR A 25 -1.40 -7.20 -1.52
C THR A 25 -0.79 -8.40 -2.23
N SER A 26 -1.04 -8.54 -3.54
CA SER A 26 -0.48 -9.61 -4.35
C SER A 26 1.04 -9.50 -4.46
N LEU A 27 1.55 -8.29 -4.71
CA LEU A 27 3.00 -8.04 -4.74
C LEU A 27 3.63 -8.22 -3.36
N ALA A 28 2.99 -7.72 -2.29
CA ALA A 28 3.47 -7.87 -0.92
C ALA A 28 3.65 -9.35 -0.54
N ARG A 29 2.65 -10.19 -0.84
CA ARG A 29 2.72 -11.64 -0.61
C ARG A 29 3.86 -12.31 -1.37
N ARG A 30 4.11 -11.86 -2.61
CA ARG A 30 5.17 -12.42 -3.44
C ARG A 30 6.56 -12.03 -2.93
N LEU A 31 6.75 -10.75 -2.58
CA LEU A 31 7.99 -10.25 -1.99
C LEU A 31 8.28 -10.90 -0.65
N ALA A 32 7.27 -11.03 0.21
CA ALA A 32 7.43 -11.69 1.51
C ALA A 32 7.93 -13.14 1.37
N ARG A 33 7.41 -13.90 0.40
CA ARG A 33 7.90 -15.26 0.10
C ARG A 33 9.34 -15.25 -0.40
N SER A 34 9.70 -14.31 -1.29
CA SER A 34 11.04 -14.23 -1.86
C SER A 34 12.11 -13.86 -0.84
N PHE A 35 11.77 -13.03 0.14
CA PHE A 35 12.68 -12.61 1.21
C PHE A 35 12.59 -13.50 2.47
N GLY A 36 11.64 -14.44 2.53
CA GLY A 36 11.37 -15.20 3.74
C GLY A 36 10.94 -14.29 4.90
N SER A 37 10.20 -13.23 4.60
CA SER A 37 9.89 -12.14 5.53
C SER A 37 8.50 -12.26 6.13
N GLU A 38 8.28 -11.58 7.26
CA GLU A 38 6.96 -11.34 7.82
C GLU A 38 6.11 -10.47 6.87
N LEU A 39 4.83 -10.80 6.76
CA LEU A 39 3.88 -10.12 5.89
C LEU A 39 2.84 -9.39 6.75
N ILE A 40 2.73 -8.07 6.54
CA ILE A 40 1.78 -7.20 7.24
C ILE A 40 0.76 -6.71 6.23
N LEU A 41 -0.48 -7.13 6.37
CA LEU A 41 -1.56 -6.77 5.46
C LEU A 41 -2.60 -5.90 6.14
N GLU A 42 -3.15 -4.99 5.35
CA GLU A 42 -4.37 -4.29 5.70
C GLU A 42 -5.55 -5.27 5.76
N GLN A 43 -6.23 -5.28 6.88
CA GLN A 43 -7.36 -6.18 7.13
C GLN A 43 -8.69 -5.45 6.84
N ALA A 44 -8.89 -5.05 5.58
CA ALA A 44 -10.04 -4.26 5.16
C ALA A 44 -11.38 -4.97 5.44
N ASP A 45 -11.40 -6.30 5.33
CA ASP A 45 -12.61 -7.11 5.57
C ASP A 45 -13.08 -7.08 7.03
N GLU A 46 -12.21 -6.71 7.97
CA GLU A 46 -12.57 -6.56 9.38
C GLU A 46 -13.28 -5.22 9.68
N ASN A 47 -13.24 -4.26 8.74
CA ASN A 47 -13.85 -2.95 8.95
C ASN A 47 -15.38 -3.01 8.77
N PRO A 48 -16.17 -2.96 9.88
CA PRO A 48 -17.62 -3.12 9.80
C PRO A 48 -18.33 -1.91 9.16
N PHE A 49 -17.61 -0.80 8.96
CA PHE A 49 -18.15 0.42 8.37
C PHE A 49 -17.92 0.50 6.87
N LEU A 50 -17.06 -0.35 6.29
CA LEU A 50 -16.55 -0.22 4.94
C LEU A 50 -17.67 -0.41 3.88
N GLU A 51 -18.55 -1.39 4.05
CA GLU A 51 -19.70 -1.59 3.15
C GLU A 51 -20.63 -0.37 3.13
N ARG A 52 -20.93 0.19 4.32
CA ARG A 52 -21.76 1.39 4.43
C ARG A 52 -21.04 2.62 3.85
N PHE A 53 -19.75 2.73 4.03
CA PHE A 53 -18.92 3.79 3.44
C PHE A 53 -19.01 3.79 1.92
N TYR A 54 -18.83 2.65 1.25
CA TYR A 54 -18.90 2.60 -0.22
C TYR A 54 -20.31 2.88 -0.78
N ARG A 55 -21.37 2.55 -0.02
CA ARG A 55 -22.75 2.89 -0.43
C ARG A 55 -23.10 4.35 -0.19
N ASN A 56 -22.66 4.92 0.89
CA ASN A 56 -22.90 6.31 1.28
C ASN A 56 -21.69 6.85 2.08
N PRO A 57 -20.68 7.40 1.41
CA PRO A 57 -19.45 7.88 2.06
C PRO A 57 -19.70 8.82 3.24
N ARG A 58 -20.62 9.79 3.09
CA ARG A 58 -20.91 10.77 4.16
C ARG A 58 -21.47 10.14 5.44
N ALA A 59 -22.10 8.99 5.35
CA ALA A 59 -22.74 8.36 6.51
C ALA A 59 -21.78 7.50 7.35
N ALA A 60 -20.58 7.20 6.85
CA ALA A 60 -19.69 6.25 7.51
C ALA A 60 -18.20 6.56 7.32
N ALA A 61 -17.82 7.68 6.68
CA ALA A 61 -16.44 7.99 6.39
C ALA A 61 -15.59 8.08 7.66
N LEU A 62 -15.99 8.88 8.63
CA LEU A 62 -15.23 9.07 9.88
C LEU A 62 -15.04 7.74 10.62
N GLN A 63 -16.10 6.94 10.75
CA GLN A 63 -16.02 5.65 11.42
C GLN A 63 -15.10 4.68 10.69
N ALA A 64 -15.17 4.64 9.35
CA ALA A 64 -14.30 3.78 8.55
C ALA A 64 -12.83 4.19 8.66
N GLN A 65 -12.53 5.49 8.60
CA GLN A 65 -11.17 6.01 8.71
C GLN A 65 -10.59 5.80 10.13
N LEU A 66 -11.37 6.04 11.17
CA LEU A 66 -10.93 5.78 12.56
C LEU A 66 -10.67 4.29 12.80
N PHE A 67 -11.50 3.40 12.26
CA PHE A 67 -11.28 1.96 12.38
C PHE A 67 -9.94 1.56 11.75
N PHE A 68 -9.65 2.01 10.54
CA PHE A 68 -8.37 1.75 9.89
C PHE A 68 -7.19 2.32 10.67
N LEU A 69 -7.30 3.54 11.17
CA LEU A 69 -6.26 4.16 11.98
C LEU A 69 -5.94 3.32 13.22
N PHE A 70 -6.94 2.92 14.00
CA PHE A 70 -6.75 2.08 15.18
C PHE A 70 -6.17 0.70 14.84
N GLN A 71 -6.64 0.07 13.77
CA GLN A 71 -6.15 -1.23 13.33
C GLN A 71 -4.66 -1.15 12.95
N ARG A 72 -4.27 -0.16 12.14
CA ARG A 72 -2.88 0.04 11.71
C ARG A 72 -1.98 0.42 12.87
N THR A 73 -2.44 1.30 13.77
CA THR A 73 -1.67 1.66 14.97
C THR A 73 -1.36 0.43 15.83
N ARG A 74 -2.35 -0.43 16.05
CA ARG A 74 -2.14 -1.70 16.77
C ARG A 74 -1.11 -2.60 16.08
N GLN A 75 -1.20 -2.77 14.75
CA GLN A 75 -0.22 -3.54 13.99
C GLN A 75 1.20 -2.95 14.10
N LEU A 76 1.33 -1.62 14.10
CA LEU A 76 2.63 -0.95 14.27
C LEU A 76 3.20 -1.12 15.68
N GLU A 77 2.36 -1.12 16.71
CA GLU A 77 2.77 -1.43 18.10
C GLU A 77 3.29 -2.86 18.20
N ASP A 78 2.62 -3.83 17.58
CA ASP A 78 3.06 -5.23 17.53
C ASP A 78 4.42 -5.36 16.83
N ILE A 79 4.64 -4.65 15.72
CA ILE A 79 5.93 -4.60 15.02
C ILE A 79 7.03 -4.10 15.95
N ARG A 80 6.81 -3.02 16.68
CA ARG A 80 7.79 -2.44 17.60
C ARG A 80 8.16 -3.38 18.75
N GLN A 81 7.18 -4.07 19.31
CA GLN A 81 7.42 -5.02 20.39
C GLN A 81 8.25 -6.23 19.96
N HIS A 82 8.16 -6.64 18.69
CA HIS A 82 8.86 -7.79 18.13
C HIS A 82 10.16 -7.42 17.40
N ASP A 83 10.59 -6.15 17.42
CA ASP A 83 11.75 -5.65 16.67
C ASP A 83 13.12 -6.13 17.20
N LEU A 84 13.12 -6.94 18.26
CA LEU A 84 14.33 -7.53 18.85
C LEU A 84 15.00 -8.61 17.97
N PHE A 85 14.38 -9.02 16.85
CA PHE A 85 14.80 -10.18 16.08
C PHE A 85 15.29 -9.90 14.64
N ASP A 86 15.60 -8.66 14.26
CA ASP A 86 16.12 -8.30 12.92
C ASP A 86 15.26 -8.88 11.73
N THR A 87 13.96 -9.04 11.93
CA THR A 87 13.08 -9.67 10.96
C THR A 87 12.76 -8.70 9.82
N VAL A 88 12.96 -9.14 8.57
CA VAL A 88 12.50 -8.39 7.40
C VAL A 88 10.97 -8.42 7.35
N ARG A 89 10.35 -7.30 7.02
CA ARG A 89 8.90 -7.14 6.94
C ARG A 89 8.48 -6.51 5.61
N VAL A 90 7.38 -7.00 5.09
CA VAL A 90 6.74 -6.44 3.89
C VAL A 90 5.31 -6.08 4.24
N ALA A 91 4.94 -4.80 4.07
CA ALA A 91 3.59 -4.29 4.33
C ALA A 91 2.90 -3.84 3.04
N ASP A 92 1.57 -3.96 2.96
CA ASP A 92 0.78 -3.46 1.83
C ASP A 92 0.05 -2.14 2.13
N TYR A 93 0.51 -1.42 3.14
CA TYR A 93 0.05 -0.08 3.46
C TYR A 93 1.13 0.78 4.11
N LEU A 94 1.00 2.09 3.93
CA LEU A 94 1.77 3.15 4.59
C LEU A 94 0.85 3.88 5.57
N ILE A 95 1.29 4.13 6.80
CA ILE A 95 0.42 4.80 7.81
C ILE A 95 0.01 6.21 7.36
N GLU A 96 0.90 6.92 6.68
CA GLU A 96 0.65 8.28 6.20
C GLU A 96 -0.49 8.37 5.17
N LYS A 97 -0.84 7.25 4.52
CA LYS A 97 -1.99 7.21 3.61
C LYS A 97 -3.31 7.50 4.32
N ASP A 98 -3.39 7.27 5.62
CA ASP A 98 -4.60 7.50 6.41
C ASP A 98 -5.06 8.95 6.32
N ARG A 99 -4.13 9.90 6.44
CA ARG A 99 -4.44 11.32 6.24
C ARG A 99 -4.91 11.62 4.81
N LEU A 100 -4.35 10.94 3.81
CA LEU A 100 -4.76 11.11 2.42
C LEU A 100 -6.23 10.69 2.23
N PHE A 101 -6.59 9.50 2.71
CA PHE A 101 -7.98 9.00 2.63
C PHE A 101 -8.95 9.85 3.47
N ALA A 102 -8.56 10.21 4.69
CA ALA A 102 -9.36 11.08 5.54
C ALA A 102 -9.64 12.43 4.85
N ARG A 103 -8.62 13.06 4.24
CA ARG A 103 -8.78 14.34 3.54
C ARG A 103 -9.69 14.26 2.32
N LEU A 104 -9.77 13.11 1.66
CA LEU A 104 -10.65 12.90 0.50
C LEU A 104 -12.11 12.65 0.89
N THR A 105 -12.35 12.11 2.09
CA THR A 105 -13.64 11.52 2.45
C THR A 105 -14.38 12.22 3.58
N LEU A 106 -13.67 12.96 4.42
CA LEU A 106 -14.19 13.70 5.57
C LEU A 106 -14.46 15.16 5.21
N ASP A 107 -15.44 15.77 5.85
CA ASP A 107 -15.58 17.21 5.84
C ASP A 107 -14.50 17.89 6.73
N ASP A 108 -14.46 19.21 6.77
CA ASP A 108 -13.40 19.94 7.46
C ASP A 108 -13.45 19.73 8.99
N GLU A 109 -14.63 19.61 9.58
CA GLU A 109 -14.82 19.40 11.02
C GLU A 109 -14.45 17.95 11.42
N GLU A 110 -14.91 16.97 10.65
CA GLU A 110 -14.55 15.56 10.83
C GLU A 110 -13.05 15.35 10.63
N TYR A 111 -12.46 15.99 9.60
CA TYR A 111 -11.03 15.92 9.35
C TYR A 111 -10.22 16.52 10.48
N ALA A 112 -10.62 17.67 11.02
CA ALA A 112 -9.93 18.29 12.16
C ALA A 112 -9.94 17.39 13.41
N LEU A 113 -11.05 16.72 13.68
CA LEU A 113 -11.14 15.74 14.78
C LEU A 113 -10.25 14.51 14.48
N TYR A 114 -10.33 13.97 13.27
CA TYR A 114 -9.52 12.84 12.85
C TYR A 114 -8.02 13.13 12.97
N ASP A 115 -7.56 14.29 12.52
CA ASP A 115 -6.16 14.68 12.52
C ASP A 115 -5.57 14.85 13.92
N GLN A 116 -6.40 15.31 14.89
CA GLN A 116 -6.00 15.33 16.29
C GLN A 116 -5.76 13.92 16.86
N ILE A 117 -6.60 12.95 16.47
CA ILE A 117 -6.46 11.55 16.89
C ILE A 117 -5.23 10.92 16.20
N TYR A 118 -5.11 11.11 14.90
CA TYR A 118 -3.97 10.63 14.10
C TYR A 118 -2.64 11.10 14.68
N THR A 119 -2.51 12.40 14.97
CA THR A 119 -1.29 12.99 15.51
C THR A 119 -0.85 12.37 16.83
N ARG A 120 -1.79 11.90 17.65
CA ARG A 120 -1.47 11.22 18.91
C ARG A 120 -1.11 9.75 18.76
N LEU A 121 -1.70 9.07 17.77
CA LEU A 121 -1.53 7.63 17.59
C LEU A 121 -0.37 7.25 16.68
N ALA A 122 -0.09 8.06 15.65
CA ALA A 122 0.91 7.76 14.62
C ALA A 122 2.33 8.27 14.96
N VAL A 123 2.56 8.80 16.15
CA VAL A 123 3.82 9.47 16.56
C VAL A 123 5.06 8.61 16.35
N ASP A 124 4.94 7.31 16.52
CA ASP A 124 6.07 6.38 16.53
C ASP A 124 6.02 5.36 15.38
N ALA A 125 5.36 5.68 14.28
CA ALA A 125 5.34 4.79 13.12
C ALA A 125 6.77 4.58 12.58
N PRO A 126 7.20 3.33 12.32
CA PRO A 126 8.52 3.06 11.77
C PRO A 126 8.63 3.62 10.36
N VAL A 127 9.76 4.28 10.08
CA VAL A 127 10.06 4.77 8.73
C VAL A 127 10.48 3.59 7.85
N PRO A 128 9.84 3.35 6.69
CA PRO A 128 10.25 2.29 5.78
C PRO A 128 11.66 2.49 5.22
N ASP A 129 12.39 1.39 4.99
CA ASP A 129 13.65 1.45 4.25
C ASP A 129 13.44 1.61 2.75
N LEU A 130 12.25 1.22 2.27
CA LEU A 130 11.83 1.39 0.88
C LEU A 130 10.30 1.46 0.79
N VAL A 131 9.79 2.44 0.06
CA VAL A 131 8.40 2.48 -0.38
C VAL A 131 8.32 2.19 -1.87
N ILE A 132 7.42 1.27 -2.26
CA ILE A 132 7.12 0.91 -3.64
C ILE A 132 5.72 1.46 -3.95
N TYR A 133 5.67 2.53 -4.74
CA TYR A 133 4.42 3.13 -5.17
C TYR A 133 3.99 2.57 -6.52
N LEU A 134 2.91 1.78 -6.53
CA LEU A 134 2.32 1.22 -7.73
C LEU A 134 1.33 2.20 -8.37
N GLN A 135 1.47 2.42 -9.68
CA GLN A 135 0.57 3.26 -10.47
C GLN A 135 -0.07 2.46 -11.60
N ALA A 136 -1.35 2.70 -11.87
CA ALA A 136 -2.04 2.19 -13.05
C ALA A 136 -3.16 3.15 -13.47
N PRO A 137 -3.56 3.23 -14.75
CA PRO A 137 -4.71 4.00 -15.19
C PRO A 137 -6.01 3.56 -14.49
N VAL A 138 -6.96 4.49 -14.32
CA VAL A 138 -8.24 4.22 -13.64
C VAL A 138 -9.00 3.06 -14.29
N ASP A 139 -8.99 2.96 -15.62
CA ASP A 139 -9.61 1.84 -16.34
C ASP A 139 -9.04 0.48 -15.90
N THR A 140 -7.71 0.38 -15.80
CA THR A 140 -7.04 -0.82 -15.32
C THR A 140 -7.40 -1.14 -13.86
N LEU A 141 -7.56 -0.11 -13.02
CA LEU A 141 -7.97 -0.30 -11.63
C LEU A 141 -9.40 -0.85 -11.55
N LEU A 142 -10.34 -0.28 -12.31
CA LEU A 142 -11.73 -0.72 -12.38
C LEU A 142 -11.83 -2.17 -12.85
N GLU A 143 -11.16 -2.53 -13.95
CA GLU A 143 -11.12 -3.92 -14.45
C GLU A 143 -10.60 -4.90 -13.40
N ARG A 144 -9.56 -4.52 -12.64
CA ARG A 144 -9.00 -5.37 -11.58
C ARG A 144 -9.91 -5.49 -10.37
N ILE A 145 -10.60 -4.41 -9.98
CA ILE A 145 -11.59 -4.38 -8.91
C ILE A 145 -12.77 -5.29 -9.27
N GLU A 146 -13.31 -5.16 -10.48
CA GLU A 146 -14.40 -6.00 -10.97
C GLU A 146 -14.00 -7.49 -10.99
N ARG A 147 -12.83 -7.81 -11.55
CA ARG A 147 -12.31 -9.18 -11.58
C ARG A 147 -12.09 -9.78 -10.19
N ARG A 148 -11.70 -8.97 -9.20
CA ARG A 148 -11.52 -9.41 -7.80
C ARG A 148 -12.85 -9.77 -7.15
N GLY A 149 -13.97 -9.14 -7.56
CA GLY A 149 -15.33 -9.50 -7.18
C GLY A 149 -15.68 -9.23 -5.72
N ILE A 150 -14.99 -8.34 -5.02
CA ILE A 150 -15.32 -7.97 -3.64
C ILE A 150 -16.61 -7.16 -3.65
N ARG A 151 -17.64 -7.65 -2.98
CA ARG A 151 -19.01 -7.15 -3.05
C ARG A 151 -19.17 -5.65 -2.75
N TYR A 152 -18.52 -5.16 -1.72
CA TYR A 152 -18.60 -3.76 -1.34
C TYR A 152 -17.85 -2.82 -2.28
N GLU A 153 -16.82 -3.30 -2.99
CA GLU A 153 -16.05 -2.52 -3.95
C GLU A 153 -16.76 -2.32 -5.29
N GLN A 154 -17.76 -3.14 -5.60
CA GLN A 154 -18.56 -3.00 -6.83
C GLN A 154 -19.33 -1.66 -6.92
N HIS A 155 -19.48 -0.95 -5.81
CA HIS A 155 -20.09 0.37 -5.74
C HIS A 155 -19.06 1.51 -5.89
N MET A 156 -17.80 1.19 -6.19
CA MET A 156 -16.75 2.18 -6.30
C MET A 156 -16.91 3.01 -7.57
N ASP A 157 -17.07 4.32 -7.38
CA ASP A 157 -17.25 5.27 -8.46
C ASP A 157 -15.90 5.60 -9.13
N ARG A 158 -15.92 5.74 -10.47
CA ARG A 158 -14.79 6.22 -11.28
C ARG A 158 -14.24 7.56 -10.75
N VAL A 159 -15.12 8.50 -10.45
CA VAL A 159 -14.74 9.85 -9.95
C VAL A 159 -13.99 9.75 -8.63
N TYR A 160 -14.36 8.82 -7.76
CA TYR A 160 -13.64 8.58 -6.52
C TYR A 160 -12.22 8.05 -6.79
N LEU A 161 -12.06 7.10 -7.71
CA LEU A 161 -10.75 6.55 -8.08
C LEU A 161 -9.86 7.60 -8.74
N GLU A 162 -10.40 8.48 -9.57
CA GLU A 162 -9.67 9.60 -10.18
C GLU A 162 -9.14 10.57 -9.11
N LYS A 163 -10.00 10.98 -8.18
CA LYS A 163 -9.59 11.83 -7.04
C LYS A 163 -8.54 11.14 -6.15
N LEU A 164 -8.72 9.85 -5.92
CA LEU A 164 -7.76 9.07 -5.13
C LEU A 164 -6.40 8.99 -5.83
N GLN A 165 -6.39 8.77 -7.14
CA GLN A 165 -5.17 8.73 -7.95
C GLN A 165 -4.43 10.07 -7.95
N GLU A 166 -5.15 11.18 -8.08
CA GLU A 166 -4.58 12.53 -7.97
C GLU A 166 -4.00 12.80 -6.57
N ALA A 167 -4.69 12.36 -5.53
CA ALA A 167 -4.21 12.51 -4.17
C ALA A 167 -2.93 11.70 -3.92
N TYR A 168 -2.85 10.46 -4.40
CA TYR A 168 -1.64 9.66 -4.37
C TYR A 168 -0.49 10.30 -5.16
N ALA A 169 -0.76 10.83 -6.35
CA ALA A 169 0.25 11.49 -7.17
C ALA A 169 0.85 12.71 -6.45
N ARG A 170 0.01 13.55 -5.82
CA ARG A 170 0.47 14.69 -5.02
C ARG A 170 1.26 14.24 -3.81
N PHE A 171 0.75 13.28 -3.04
CA PHE A 171 1.42 12.76 -1.86
C PHE A 171 2.82 12.23 -2.19
N PHE A 172 2.94 11.37 -3.20
CA PHE A 172 4.23 10.79 -3.57
C PHE A 172 5.14 11.77 -4.33
N HIS A 173 4.59 12.85 -4.90
CA HIS A 173 5.41 13.94 -5.43
C HIS A 173 6.22 14.63 -4.33
N GLU A 174 5.64 14.82 -3.17
CA GLU A 174 6.26 15.49 -2.01
C GLU A 174 6.98 14.51 -1.07
N TYR A 175 6.72 13.21 -1.20
CA TYR A 175 7.25 12.19 -0.29
C TYR A 175 8.77 12.11 -0.32
N ALA A 176 9.41 12.27 0.85
CA ALA A 176 10.86 12.25 1.01
C ALA A 176 11.33 11.52 2.28
N ALA A 177 10.42 10.88 3.03
CA ALA A 177 10.74 10.24 4.30
C ALA A 177 11.63 9.00 4.13
N SER A 178 11.51 8.30 2.98
CA SER A 178 12.31 7.11 2.67
C SER A 178 12.57 6.98 1.17
N PRO A 179 13.49 6.10 0.75
CA PRO A 179 13.67 5.75 -0.66
C PRO A 179 12.35 5.35 -1.31
N LEU A 180 12.11 5.82 -2.54
CA LEU A 180 10.85 5.63 -3.26
C LEU A 180 11.10 5.00 -4.63
N LEU A 181 10.43 3.87 -4.90
CA LEU A 181 10.36 3.25 -6.22
C LEU A 181 8.95 3.42 -6.77
N ILE A 182 8.80 4.25 -7.81
CA ILE A 182 7.53 4.45 -8.53
C ILE A 182 7.47 3.44 -9.68
N VAL A 183 6.43 2.59 -9.67
CA VAL A 183 6.29 1.46 -10.60
C VAL A 183 5.03 1.63 -11.44
N ASN A 184 5.18 1.64 -12.76
CA ASN A 184 4.05 1.51 -13.66
C ASN A 184 3.56 0.05 -13.68
N ALA A 185 2.46 -0.20 -12.99
CA ALA A 185 1.84 -1.52 -12.88
C ALA A 185 0.72 -1.76 -13.93
N ALA A 186 0.59 -0.87 -14.92
CA ALA A 186 -0.44 -1.02 -15.96
C ALA A 186 -0.17 -2.19 -16.91
N GLN A 187 1.09 -2.40 -17.26
CA GLN A 187 1.50 -3.30 -18.34
C GLN A 187 2.24 -4.55 -17.85
N ALA A 188 2.66 -4.59 -16.59
CA ALA A 188 3.38 -5.71 -16.02
C ALA A 188 2.49 -6.56 -15.12
N ASP A 189 2.65 -7.86 -15.20
CA ASP A 189 2.03 -8.81 -14.29
C ASP A 189 3.05 -9.35 -13.28
N PHE A 190 3.28 -8.57 -12.23
CA PHE A 190 4.20 -8.98 -11.15
C PHE A 190 3.69 -10.15 -10.32
N VAL A 191 2.49 -10.66 -10.60
CA VAL A 191 1.87 -11.77 -9.85
C VAL A 191 2.04 -13.08 -10.58
N SER A 192 1.73 -13.13 -11.88
CA SER A 192 1.69 -14.37 -12.66
C SER A 192 2.89 -14.52 -13.60
N ASN A 193 3.53 -13.41 -14.00
CA ASN A 193 4.70 -13.43 -14.87
C ASN A 193 5.99 -13.43 -14.05
N GLU A 194 6.78 -14.50 -14.15
CA GLU A 194 8.04 -14.66 -13.42
C GLU A 194 9.14 -13.69 -13.90
N GLN A 195 9.17 -13.38 -15.18
CA GLN A 195 10.16 -12.46 -15.74
C GLN A 195 9.93 -11.04 -15.26
N ASP A 196 8.67 -10.54 -15.31
CA ASP A 196 8.32 -9.21 -14.84
C ASP A 196 8.65 -9.05 -13.34
N TYR A 197 8.37 -10.10 -12.57
CA TYR A 197 8.67 -10.09 -11.14
C TYR A 197 10.17 -10.10 -10.85
N THR A 198 10.94 -10.92 -11.54
CA THR A 198 12.40 -11.01 -11.35
C THR A 198 13.06 -9.68 -11.65
N GLN A 199 12.67 -9.01 -12.74
CA GLN A 199 13.18 -7.69 -13.08
C GLN A 199 12.82 -6.64 -12.02
N LEU A 200 11.59 -6.65 -11.49
CA LEU A 200 11.20 -5.75 -10.40
C LEU A 200 12.02 -6.04 -9.13
N LEU A 201 12.21 -7.31 -8.77
CA LEU A 201 12.98 -7.72 -7.60
C LEU A 201 14.43 -7.23 -7.68
N GLU A 202 15.05 -7.30 -8.87
CA GLU A 202 16.39 -6.73 -9.10
C GLU A 202 16.44 -5.21 -8.86
N GLN A 203 15.40 -4.47 -9.28
CA GLN A 203 15.33 -3.03 -9.00
C GLN A 203 15.21 -2.78 -7.49
N ILE A 204 14.31 -3.48 -6.82
CA ILE A 204 14.09 -3.37 -5.36
C ILE A 204 15.41 -3.61 -4.61
N THR A 205 16.16 -4.63 -4.97
CA THR A 205 17.40 -5.00 -4.27
C THR A 205 18.55 -4.00 -4.45
N ARG A 206 18.50 -3.16 -5.47
CA ARG A 206 19.55 -2.16 -5.77
C ARG A 206 19.33 -0.80 -5.12
N ILE A 207 18.08 -0.44 -4.80
CA ILE A 207 17.72 0.88 -4.29
C ILE A 207 18.20 1.01 -2.83
N ARG A 208 18.87 2.13 -2.51
CA ARG A 208 19.31 2.48 -1.14
C ARG A 208 18.88 3.88 -0.74
N ARG A 209 18.63 4.76 -1.69
CA ARG A 209 18.28 6.16 -1.44
C ARG A 209 17.64 6.79 -2.67
N GLY A 210 16.92 7.88 -2.46
CA GLY A 210 16.38 8.71 -3.54
C GLY A 210 15.11 8.15 -4.16
N ARG A 211 14.72 8.73 -5.30
CA ARG A 211 13.52 8.42 -6.04
C ARG A 211 13.89 7.73 -7.36
N HIS A 212 13.24 6.61 -7.62
CA HIS A 212 13.45 5.80 -8.81
C HIS A 212 12.15 5.55 -9.54
N PHE A 213 12.23 5.38 -10.84
CA PHE A 213 11.09 5.06 -11.68
C PHE A 213 11.34 3.76 -12.41
N TYR A 214 10.36 2.87 -12.38
CA TYR A 214 10.39 1.62 -13.10
C TYR A 214 9.17 1.50 -14.01
N ASN A 215 9.44 1.50 -15.31
CA ASN A 215 8.43 1.32 -16.33
C ASN A 215 8.80 0.04 -17.12
N PRO A 216 8.19 -1.11 -16.78
CA PRO A 216 8.46 -2.36 -17.45
C PRO A 216 8.09 -2.24 -18.94
N LEU A 217 9.00 -2.63 -19.80
CA LEU A 217 8.71 -2.76 -21.23
C LEU A 217 7.84 -3.99 -21.43
N LYS A 218 6.78 -3.88 -22.25
CA LYS A 218 6.05 -5.08 -22.69
C LYS A 218 7.05 -6.02 -23.34
N SER A 219 7.18 -7.23 -22.84
CA SER A 219 7.77 -8.31 -23.61
C SER A 219 6.90 -8.52 -24.84
N THR A 220 7.34 -8.02 -25.96
CA THR A 220 6.76 -8.36 -27.29
C THR A 220 7.17 -9.80 -27.54
N LEU A 221 6.30 -10.75 -27.24
CA LEU A 221 6.32 -12.09 -27.76
C LEU A 221 5.42 -12.15 -29.00
#